data_4984f5b9815b824d2fc27d18e0891085
#
_entry.id   4984f5b9815b824d2fc27d18e0891085
#
_cell.length_a   1.000
_cell.length_b   1.000
_cell.length_c   1.000
_cell.angle_alpha   90.00
_cell.angle_beta   90.00
_cell.angle_gamma   90.00
#
_symmetry.space_group_name_H-M   'P 1'
#
loop_
_entity.id
_entity.type
_entity.pdbx_description
1 polymer ?
#
loop_
_entity_poly.entity_id
_entity_poly.type
_entity_poly.pdbx_seq_one_letter_code
_entity_poly.pdbx_strand_id
1 'polypeptide(L)'
;MMHTAKYMHQILSLSNNAYDEIFQEIDTTGLVEKKGIIYIWTNKNIKSRKLEIKIREDLGIEQKLLTQKQVLELEPNLNPVFDAGVIYESAMHARDPHGILKKIFKLFLERGGKFVQTDIKSLEQININETVIRSESDEYKFEKTVIASGAFSKKLTDQLGENIPLDTERGYHVHFKNKDNLIKRPVIFLDRGFGLTPMNQGLRAVGTVELGGLKNPPSKKRIEYITKCAKDLLPQLEQHDDEWLGFRPTLPDFLPIIGPSLKNKNIIYAFGHHHLGWTLGAVTGKIVSGIVAGEKTNLDLTPYSSKRFS
;
A
#
# COMPACT_ATOMS: atom_id res chain seq x y z
N MET A 1 -17.57 -9.26 -1.42
CA MET A 1 -16.71 -9.36 -0.22
C MET A 1 -15.85 -10.61 -0.23
N MET A 2 -16.42 -11.85 -0.17
CA MET A 2 -15.62 -13.11 -0.14
C MET A 2 -14.71 -13.29 -1.35
N HIS A 3 -15.16 -12.94 -2.55
CA HIS A 3 -14.34 -12.97 -3.77
C HIS A 3 -13.07 -12.12 -3.63
N THR A 4 -13.23 -10.86 -3.28
CA THR A 4 -12.09 -9.94 -3.06
C THR A 4 -11.18 -10.42 -1.95
N ALA A 5 -11.74 -10.88 -0.81
CA ALA A 5 -10.95 -11.38 0.32
C ALA A 5 -10.07 -12.58 -0.08
N LYS A 6 -10.63 -13.54 -0.84
CA LYS A 6 -9.90 -14.71 -1.34
C LYS A 6 -8.70 -14.31 -2.20
N TYR A 7 -8.90 -13.47 -3.21
CA TYR A 7 -7.82 -13.11 -4.13
C TYR A 7 -6.84 -12.12 -3.51
N MET A 8 -7.31 -11.21 -2.65
CA MET A 8 -6.42 -10.37 -1.88
C MET A 8 -5.52 -11.21 -0.95
N HIS A 9 -6.07 -12.23 -0.29
CA HIS A 9 -5.28 -13.16 0.53
C HIS A 9 -4.24 -13.91 -0.31
N GLN A 10 -4.58 -14.39 -1.51
CA GLN A 10 -3.64 -15.09 -2.39
C GLN A 10 -2.39 -14.27 -2.70
N ILE A 11 -2.53 -12.98 -3.02
CA ILE A 11 -1.37 -12.14 -3.34
C ILE A 11 -0.66 -11.64 -2.08
N LEU A 12 -1.40 -11.32 -1.00
CA LEU A 12 -0.81 -10.88 0.27
C LEU A 12 0.03 -11.94 0.93
N SER A 13 -0.37 -13.22 0.85
CA SER A 13 0.39 -14.33 1.43
C SER A 13 1.80 -14.50 0.83
N LEU A 14 2.04 -13.95 -0.37
CA LEU A 14 3.34 -13.97 -1.04
C LEU A 14 4.21 -12.76 -0.69
N SER A 15 3.65 -11.74 -0.03
CA SER A 15 4.34 -10.44 0.14
C SER A 15 5.58 -10.54 1.02
N ASN A 16 5.52 -11.26 2.14
CA ASN A 16 6.66 -11.39 3.05
C ASN A 16 7.84 -12.05 2.35
N ASN A 17 7.62 -13.18 1.67
CA ASN A 17 8.67 -13.89 0.94
C ASN A 17 9.29 -13.01 -0.16
N ALA A 18 8.46 -12.27 -0.91
CA ALA A 18 8.96 -11.36 -1.94
C ALA A 18 9.79 -10.21 -1.36
N TYR A 19 9.43 -9.70 -0.19
CA TYR A 19 10.25 -8.72 0.52
C TYR A 19 11.53 -9.32 1.09
N ASP A 20 11.48 -10.52 1.67
CA ASP A 20 12.67 -11.20 2.20
C ASP A 20 13.72 -11.42 1.08
N GLU A 21 13.32 -11.74 -0.15
CA GLU A 21 14.23 -11.83 -1.32
C GLU A 21 14.91 -10.48 -1.59
N ILE A 22 14.16 -9.36 -1.60
CA ILE A 22 14.74 -8.02 -1.79
C ILE A 22 15.65 -7.63 -0.63
N PHE A 23 15.28 -7.97 0.60
CA PHE A 23 16.02 -7.63 1.81
C PHE A 23 17.32 -8.42 1.97
N GLN A 24 17.50 -9.53 1.25
CA GLN A 24 18.78 -10.21 1.13
C GLN A 24 19.81 -9.42 0.28
N GLU A 25 19.33 -8.55 -0.60
CA GLU A 25 20.16 -7.77 -1.53
C GLU A 25 20.50 -6.36 -1.01
N ILE A 26 19.85 -5.91 0.05
CA ILE A 26 20.05 -4.59 0.64
C ILE A 26 20.17 -4.69 2.17
N ASP A 27 20.99 -3.85 2.77
CA ASP A 27 21.01 -3.73 4.22
C ASP A 27 19.76 -3.00 4.73
N THR A 28 18.93 -3.70 5.49
CA THR A 28 17.67 -3.18 6.10
C THR A 28 17.79 -2.93 7.60
N THR A 29 19.00 -2.91 8.14
CA THR A 29 19.24 -2.66 9.57
C THR A 29 18.59 -1.36 10.03
N GLY A 30 17.74 -1.43 11.03
CA GLY A 30 16.99 -0.30 11.57
C GLY A 30 15.88 0.25 10.64
N LEU A 31 15.64 -0.34 9.48
CA LEU A 31 14.62 0.11 8.52
C LEU A 31 13.32 -0.70 8.58
N VAL A 32 13.39 -1.94 9.10
CA VAL A 32 12.25 -2.87 9.19
C VAL A 32 12.20 -3.47 10.58
N GLU A 33 11.00 -3.65 11.12
CA GLU A 33 10.77 -4.39 12.37
C GLU A 33 9.72 -5.48 12.19
N LYS A 34 9.97 -6.67 12.77
CA LYS A 34 9.07 -7.83 12.80
C LYS A 34 8.47 -7.97 14.21
N LYS A 35 7.61 -7.02 14.60
CA LYS A 35 6.98 -6.97 15.94
C LYS A 35 5.46 -7.17 15.89
N GLY A 36 4.93 -7.56 14.74
CA GLY A 36 3.50 -7.68 14.52
C GLY A 36 2.79 -6.33 14.39
N ILE A 37 1.48 -6.40 14.24
CA ILE A 37 0.56 -5.26 14.19
C ILE A 37 -0.66 -5.53 15.06
N ILE A 38 -1.16 -4.54 15.79
CA ILE A 38 -2.36 -4.67 16.62
C ILE A 38 -3.50 -3.87 15.98
N TYR A 39 -4.66 -4.50 15.86
CA TYR A 39 -5.91 -3.85 15.53
C TYR A 39 -6.76 -3.77 16.79
N ILE A 40 -7.30 -2.60 17.11
CA ILE A 40 -8.16 -2.35 18.28
C ILE A 40 -9.52 -1.83 17.84
N TRP A 41 -10.55 -2.08 18.66
CA TRP A 41 -11.92 -1.63 18.39
C TRP A 41 -12.72 -1.45 19.68
N THR A 42 -13.88 -0.79 19.57
CA THR A 42 -14.91 -0.73 20.62
C THR A 42 -15.99 -1.76 20.34
N ASN A 43 -16.71 -2.18 21.37
CA ASN A 43 -17.78 -3.20 21.26
C ASN A 43 -19.01 -2.72 20.48
N LYS A 44 -19.07 -1.44 20.09
CA LYS A 44 -20.18 -0.89 19.28
C LYS A 44 -20.40 -1.65 17.96
N ASN A 45 -19.32 -2.19 17.37
CA ASN A 45 -19.35 -2.89 16.08
C ASN A 45 -18.95 -4.38 16.20
N ILE A 46 -19.21 -5.00 17.35
CA ILE A 46 -18.75 -6.37 17.64
C ILE A 46 -19.21 -7.41 16.61
N LYS A 47 -20.42 -7.26 16.02
CA LYS A 47 -20.90 -8.19 14.98
C LYS A 47 -20.04 -8.17 13.71
N SER A 48 -19.68 -6.98 13.24
CA SER A 48 -18.75 -6.82 12.09
C SER A 48 -17.39 -7.40 12.41
N ARG A 49 -16.86 -7.15 13.60
CA ARG A 49 -15.55 -7.68 14.04
C ARG A 49 -15.54 -9.20 14.08
N LYS A 50 -16.58 -9.84 14.62
CA LYS A 50 -16.71 -11.31 14.62
C LYS A 50 -16.72 -11.88 13.20
N LEU A 51 -17.40 -11.23 12.25
CA LEU A 51 -17.41 -11.66 10.86
C LEU A 51 -16.01 -11.54 10.22
N GLU A 52 -15.33 -10.43 10.42
CA GLU A 52 -13.97 -10.22 9.90
C GLU A 52 -12.96 -11.23 10.48
N ILE A 53 -13.03 -11.50 11.78
CA ILE A 53 -12.21 -12.51 12.47
C ILE A 53 -12.45 -13.88 11.82
N LYS A 54 -13.74 -14.26 11.69
CA LYS A 54 -14.11 -15.55 11.07
C LYS A 54 -13.62 -15.67 9.63
N ILE A 55 -13.75 -14.65 8.80
CA ILE A 55 -13.24 -14.66 7.42
C ILE A 55 -11.72 -14.91 7.39
N ARG A 56 -10.97 -14.30 8.31
CA ARG A 56 -9.52 -14.50 8.40
C ARG A 56 -9.17 -15.92 8.89
N GLU A 57 -9.92 -16.46 9.85
CA GLU A 57 -9.78 -17.86 10.30
C GLU A 57 -10.05 -18.83 9.14
N ASP A 58 -11.15 -18.63 8.40
CA ASP A 58 -11.52 -19.45 7.25
C ASP A 58 -10.46 -19.38 6.11
N LEU A 59 -9.69 -18.31 6.03
CA LEU A 59 -8.55 -18.14 5.13
C LEU A 59 -7.21 -18.64 5.70
N GLY A 60 -7.20 -19.19 6.92
CA GLY A 60 -5.99 -19.70 7.56
C GLY A 60 -5.02 -18.62 8.04
N ILE A 61 -5.50 -17.38 8.24
CA ILE A 61 -4.66 -16.29 8.73
C ILE A 61 -4.50 -16.41 10.25
N GLU A 62 -3.27 -16.58 10.70
CA GLU A 62 -2.93 -16.61 12.13
C GLU A 62 -3.24 -15.26 12.78
N GLN A 63 -4.05 -15.30 13.83
CA GLN A 63 -4.46 -14.13 14.60
C GLN A 63 -4.70 -14.51 16.06
N LYS A 64 -4.38 -13.60 16.97
CA LYS A 64 -4.60 -13.79 18.40
C LYS A 64 -5.47 -12.66 18.93
N LEU A 65 -6.64 -13.03 19.45
CA LEU A 65 -7.54 -12.07 20.09
C LEU A 65 -6.97 -11.61 21.42
N LEU A 66 -7.13 -10.35 21.72
CA LEU A 66 -6.59 -9.70 22.92
C LEU A 66 -7.72 -8.96 23.67
N THR A 67 -7.75 -9.13 24.97
CA THR A 67 -8.51 -8.25 25.85
C THR A 67 -7.85 -6.87 25.89
N GLN A 68 -8.59 -5.85 26.33
CA GLN A 68 -8.02 -4.50 26.55
C GLN A 68 -6.75 -4.56 27.42
N LYS A 69 -6.78 -5.33 28.53
CA LYS A 69 -5.63 -5.50 29.42
C LYS A 69 -4.41 -6.03 28.70
N GLN A 70 -4.57 -7.08 27.89
CA GLN A 70 -3.48 -7.68 27.12
C GLN A 70 -2.91 -6.71 26.06
N VAL A 71 -3.76 -5.88 25.44
CA VAL A 71 -3.27 -4.82 24.54
C VAL A 71 -2.42 -3.81 25.31
N LEU A 72 -2.87 -3.39 26.49
CA LEU A 72 -2.12 -2.44 27.35
C LEU A 72 -0.82 -3.04 27.91
N GLU A 73 -0.76 -4.35 28.13
CA GLU A 73 0.51 -5.04 28.50
C GLU A 73 1.52 -4.98 27.34
N LEU A 74 1.07 -5.06 26.10
CA LEU A 74 1.91 -4.96 24.91
C LEU A 74 2.30 -3.51 24.58
N GLU A 75 1.38 -2.57 24.75
CA GLU A 75 1.51 -1.14 24.44
C GLU A 75 1.01 -0.29 25.63
N PRO A 76 1.82 -0.15 26.67
CA PRO A 76 1.39 0.42 27.96
C PRO A 76 1.09 1.93 27.92
N ASN A 77 1.54 2.63 26.88
CA ASN A 77 1.30 4.07 26.75
C ASN A 77 -0.08 4.41 26.12
N LEU A 78 -0.81 3.39 25.62
CA LEU A 78 -2.12 3.62 25.04
C LEU A 78 -3.16 3.98 26.11
N ASN A 79 -3.99 4.96 25.80
CA ASN A 79 -5.19 5.26 26.59
C ASN A 79 -6.25 4.15 26.35
N PRO A 80 -6.92 3.61 27.40
CA PRO A 80 -7.89 2.51 27.27
C PRO A 80 -9.25 2.95 26.69
N VAL A 81 -9.24 3.62 25.56
CA VAL A 81 -10.45 4.10 24.82
C VAL A 81 -10.99 3.08 23.80
N PHE A 82 -10.63 1.83 23.95
CA PHE A 82 -11.04 0.67 23.16
C PHE A 82 -11.40 -0.49 24.09
N ASP A 83 -12.06 -1.54 23.59
CA ASP A 83 -12.53 -2.66 24.44
C ASP A 83 -11.76 -3.95 24.19
N ALA A 84 -11.28 -4.17 22.99
CA ALA A 84 -10.57 -5.38 22.60
C ALA A 84 -9.64 -5.14 21.41
N GLY A 85 -8.84 -6.13 21.07
CA GLY A 85 -7.95 -6.11 19.91
C GLY A 85 -7.66 -7.49 19.34
N VAL A 86 -6.90 -7.48 18.26
CA VAL A 86 -6.29 -8.66 17.64
C VAL A 86 -4.87 -8.32 17.23
N ILE A 87 -3.94 -9.22 17.46
CA ILE A 87 -2.56 -9.10 16.98
C ILE A 87 -2.29 -10.10 15.86
N TYR A 88 -1.56 -9.64 14.84
CA TYR A 88 -0.96 -10.43 13.76
C TYR A 88 0.55 -10.43 13.98
N GLU A 89 1.05 -11.47 14.64
CA GLU A 89 2.45 -11.53 15.10
C GLU A 89 3.44 -11.65 13.94
N SER A 90 3.04 -12.29 12.82
CA SER A 90 3.86 -12.44 11.62
C SER A 90 4.01 -11.17 10.79
N ALA A 91 3.28 -10.11 11.12
CA ALA A 91 3.36 -8.86 10.38
C ALA A 91 4.68 -8.12 10.67
N MET A 92 5.21 -7.50 9.63
CA MET A 92 6.34 -6.58 9.72
C MET A 92 5.94 -5.17 9.31
N HIS A 93 6.69 -4.18 9.73
CA HIS A 93 6.49 -2.80 9.30
C HIS A 93 7.81 -2.11 8.98
N ALA A 94 7.75 -1.20 8.01
CA ALA A 94 8.88 -0.35 7.66
C ALA A 94 8.94 0.85 8.60
N ARG A 95 10.08 1.00 9.28
CA ARG A 95 10.39 2.18 10.09
C ARG A 95 10.84 3.36 9.23
N ASP A 96 11.44 3.07 8.07
CA ASP A 96 11.81 4.07 7.07
C ASP A 96 11.59 3.54 5.65
N PRO A 97 10.35 3.64 5.13
CA PRO A 97 10.03 3.24 3.75
C PRO A 97 10.86 3.99 2.70
N HIS A 98 11.18 5.26 2.95
CA HIS A 98 11.98 6.07 2.02
C HIS A 98 13.44 5.58 1.96
N GLY A 99 14.03 5.25 3.12
CA GLY A 99 15.36 4.67 3.19
C GLY A 99 15.44 3.33 2.47
N ILE A 100 14.43 2.47 2.62
CA ILE A 100 14.35 1.20 1.87
C ILE A 100 14.29 1.45 0.36
N LEU A 101 13.40 2.35 -0.10
CA LEU A 101 13.28 2.67 -1.53
C LEU A 101 14.59 3.25 -2.09
N LYS A 102 15.29 4.10 -1.34
CA LYS A 102 16.61 4.61 -1.77
C LYS A 102 17.63 3.50 -1.97
N LYS A 103 17.65 2.49 -1.09
CA LYS A 103 18.57 1.35 -1.22
C LYS A 103 18.21 0.49 -2.43
N ILE A 104 16.93 0.19 -2.65
CA ILE A 104 16.45 -0.52 -3.84
C ILE A 104 16.80 0.26 -5.12
N PHE A 105 16.57 1.58 -5.11
CA PHE A 105 16.90 2.42 -6.26
C PHE A 105 18.39 2.47 -6.55
N LYS A 106 19.23 2.55 -5.52
CA LYS A 106 20.68 2.47 -5.66
C LYS A 106 21.10 1.14 -6.30
N LEU A 107 20.58 0.02 -5.81
CA LEU A 107 20.83 -1.31 -6.37
C LEU A 107 20.40 -1.39 -7.85
N PHE A 108 19.25 -0.81 -8.20
CA PHE A 108 18.78 -0.73 -9.59
C PHE A 108 19.80 0.00 -10.49
N LEU A 109 20.32 1.14 -10.04
CA LEU A 109 21.33 1.89 -10.81
C LEU A 109 22.67 1.12 -10.93
N GLU A 110 23.13 0.48 -9.85
CA GLU A 110 24.33 -0.36 -9.81
C GLU A 110 24.24 -1.56 -10.78
N ARG A 111 23.02 -2.06 -11.00
CA ARG A 111 22.74 -3.13 -11.99
C ARG A 111 22.52 -2.61 -13.42
N GLY A 112 22.85 -1.36 -13.69
CA GLY A 112 22.78 -0.76 -15.03
C GLY A 112 21.41 -0.16 -15.38
N GLY A 113 20.48 -0.09 -14.42
CA GLY A 113 19.21 0.60 -14.61
C GLY A 113 19.42 2.10 -14.90
N LYS A 114 18.57 2.69 -15.73
CA LYS A 114 18.61 4.11 -16.06
C LYS A 114 17.37 4.80 -15.50
N PHE A 115 17.53 5.98 -14.96
CA PHE A 115 16.47 6.82 -14.45
C PHE A 115 16.36 8.11 -15.25
N VAL A 116 15.15 8.42 -15.71
CA VAL A 116 14.84 9.69 -16.39
C VAL A 116 13.70 10.35 -15.64
N GLN A 117 13.95 11.55 -15.14
CA GLN A 117 12.92 12.35 -14.45
C GLN A 117 12.21 13.23 -15.49
N THR A 118 11.05 12.78 -15.95
CA THR A 118 10.23 13.52 -16.91
C THR A 118 8.75 13.21 -16.71
N ASP A 119 7.88 14.09 -17.19
CA ASP A 119 6.42 13.89 -17.20
C ASP A 119 5.99 13.23 -18.51
N ILE A 120 5.53 11.99 -18.42
CA ILE A 120 5.04 11.25 -19.58
C ILE A 120 3.68 11.80 -20.00
N LYS A 121 3.60 12.26 -21.25
CA LYS A 121 2.39 12.84 -21.86
C LYS A 121 1.60 11.81 -22.64
N SER A 122 2.28 10.93 -23.39
CA SER A 122 1.62 9.91 -24.18
C SER A 122 2.37 8.60 -24.21
N LEU A 123 1.59 7.55 -24.47
CA LEU A 123 2.04 6.19 -24.71
C LEU A 123 1.31 5.68 -25.95
N GLU A 124 2.06 5.20 -26.92
CA GLU A 124 1.55 4.73 -28.20
C GLU A 124 2.15 3.36 -28.55
N GLN A 125 1.36 2.50 -29.15
CA GLN A 125 1.87 1.29 -29.78
C GLN A 125 2.14 1.61 -31.27
N ILE A 126 3.38 1.44 -31.71
CA ILE A 126 3.73 1.63 -33.11
C ILE A 126 3.57 0.32 -33.89
N ASN A 127 4.04 -0.78 -33.32
CA ASN A 127 3.90 -2.12 -33.89
C ASN A 127 3.88 -3.19 -32.78
N ILE A 128 3.82 -4.47 -33.17
CA ILE A 128 3.72 -5.58 -32.21
C ILE A 128 4.90 -5.68 -31.23
N ASN A 129 6.06 -5.13 -31.60
CA ASN A 129 7.30 -5.22 -30.82
C ASN A 129 7.81 -3.87 -30.31
N GLU A 130 7.07 -2.77 -30.54
CA GLU A 130 7.54 -1.44 -30.19
C GLU A 130 6.46 -0.58 -29.60
N THR A 131 6.72 -0.07 -28.39
CA THR A 131 5.95 0.98 -27.73
C THR A 131 6.77 2.26 -27.69
N VAL A 132 6.10 3.39 -27.88
CA VAL A 132 6.68 4.73 -27.84
C VAL A 132 6.09 5.52 -26.70
N ILE A 133 6.96 6.05 -25.85
CA ILE A 133 6.62 6.91 -24.72
C ILE A 133 7.13 8.31 -25.04
N ARG A 134 6.28 9.33 -24.89
CA ARG A 134 6.67 10.73 -25.14
C ARG A 134 6.53 11.57 -23.89
N SER A 135 7.54 12.36 -23.63
CA SER A 135 7.49 13.54 -22.77
C SER A 135 7.16 14.80 -23.59
N GLU A 136 7.36 15.99 -23.04
CA GLU A 136 7.26 17.25 -23.82
C GLU A 136 8.39 17.41 -24.83
N SER A 137 9.60 16.90 -24.50
CA SER A 137 10.83 17.14 -25.28
C SER A 137 11.38 15.88 -25.92
N ASP A 138 11.06 14.70 -25.42
CA ASP A 138 11.76 13.48 -25.78
C ASP A 138 10.81 12.35 -26.15
N GLU A 139 11.32 11.47 -27.02
CA GLU A 139 10.68 10.21 -27.41
C GLU A 139 11.58 9.03 -27.02
N TYR A 140 10.95 8.03 -26.38
CA TYR A 140 11.62 6.81 -25.94
C TYR A 140 10.93 5.60 -26.58
N LYS A 141 11.72 4.65 -27.07
CA LYS A 141 11.24 3.42 -27.70
C LYS A 141 11.63 2.20 -26.87
N PHE A 142 10.67 1.31 -26.65
CA PHE A 142 10.87 0.11 -25.84
C PHE A 142 10.10 -1.08 -26.46
N GLU A 143 10.65 -2.28 -26.27
CA GLU A 143 9.93 -3.51 -26.62
C GLU A 143 8.79 -3.77 -25.64
N LYS A 144 9.00 -3.48 -24.36
CA LYS A 144 7.99 -3.64 -23.29
C LYS A 144 7.94 -2.43 -22.40
N THR A 145 6.74 -2.07 -21.97
CA THR A 145 6.49 -0.93 -21.10
C THR A 145 5.64 -1.35 -19.91
N VAL A 146 6.02 -0.94 -18.70
CA VAL A 146 5.24 -1.15 -17.49
C VAL A 146 4.60 0.16 -17.05
N ILE A 147 3.27 0.20 -16.95
CA ILE A 147 2.55 1.33 -16.36
C ILE A 147 2.40 1.07 -14.87
N ALA A 148 3.14 1.81 -14.04
CA ALA A 148 3.15 1.75 -12.58
C ALA A 148 2.95 3.14 -11.94
N SER A 149 2.19 4.02 -12.61
CA SER A 149 2.02 5.44 -12.25
C SER A 149 0.97 5.68 -11.17
N GLY A 150 0.55 4.64 -10.42
CA GLY A 150 -0.40 4.75 -9.32
C GLY A 150 -1.73 5.38 -9.76
N ALA A 151 -2.19 6.42 -9.07
CA ALA A 151 -3.43 7.11 -9.38
C ALA A 151 -3.42 7.85 -10.74
N PHE A 152 -2.25 8.06 -11.34
CA PHE A 152 -2.09 8.72 -12.63
C PHE A 152 -2.12 7.74 -13.82
N SER A 153 -2.17 6.43 -13.58
CA SER A 153 -2.16 5.39 -14.62
C SER A 153 -3.35 5.50 -15.57
N LYS A 154 -4.52 5.97 -15.08
CA LYS A 154 -5.74 6.12 -15.89
C LYS A 154 -5.50 6.95 -17.15
N LYS A 155 -4.76 8.05 -17.06
CA LYS A 155 -4.46 8.92 -18.21
C LYS A 155 -3.76 8.17 -19.34
N LEU A 156 -2.93 7.18 -19.03
CA LEU A 156 -2.21 6.39 -20.02
C LEU A 156 -3.07 5.23 -20.55
N THR A 157 -3.87 4.59 -19.69
CA THR A 157 -4.75 3.50 -20.14
C THR A 157 -5.89 3.98 -21.03
N ASP A 158 -6.41 5.18 -20.77
CA ASP A 158 -7.44 5.81 -21.62
C ASP A 158 -6.92 6.06 -23.06
N GLN A 159 -5.62 6.41 -23.22
CA GLN A 159 -4.99 6.57 -24.54
C GLN A 159 -4.87 5.25 -25.32
N LEU A 160 -4.79 4.12 -24.61
CA LEU A 160 -4.79 2.78 -25.21
C LEU A 160 -6.22 2.29 -25.55
N GLY A 161 -7.24 3.08 -25.24
CA GLY A 161 -8.64 2.71 -25.42
C GLY A 161 -9.13 1.65 -24.42
N GLU A 162 -8.49 1.54 -23.25
CA GLU A 162 -8.94 0.71 -22.14
C GLU A 162 -9.55 1.58 -21.04
N ASN A 163 -10.87 1.52 -20.92
CA ASN A 163 -11.59 2.29 -19.91
C ASN A 163 -11.56 1.57 -18.55
N ILE A 164 -10.51 1.79 -17.80
CA ILE A 164 -10.34 1.23 -16.46
C ILE A 164 -10.96 2.19 -15.44
N PRO A 165 -11.84 1.72 -14.52
CA PRO A 165 -12.52 2.56 -13.53
C PRO A 165 -11.59 2.88 -12.34
N LEU A 166 -10.38 3.37 -12.64
CA LEU A 166 -9.41 3.82 -11.64
C LEU A 166 -9.78 5.22 -11.15
N ASP A 167 -9.91 5.36 -9.86
CA ASP A 167 -10.09 6.65 -9.18
C ASP A 167 -9.09 6.76 -8.02
N THR A 168 -9.15 7.85 -7.26
CA THR A 168 -8.28 8.05 -6.11
C THR A 168 -9.04 8.22 -4.83
N GLU A 169 -8.65 7.45 -3.82
CA GLU A 169 -8.99 7.70 -2.43
C GLU A 169 -7.86 8.46 -1.77
N ARG A 170 -8.12 9.72 -1.42
CA ARG A 170 -7.15 10.58 -0.75
C ARG A 170 -7.00 10.16 0.70
N GLY A 171 -5.76 9.92 1.12
CA GLY A 171 -5.40 9.59 2.49
C GLY A 171 -4.47 10.62 3.08
N TYR A 172 -4.60 10.83 4.38
CA TYR A 172 -3.82 11.83 5.10
C TYR A 172 -2.96 11.18 6.18
N HIS A 173 -1.82 11.77 6.47
CA HIS A 173 -1.13 11.49 7.70
C HIS A 173 -0.57 12.77 8.34
N VAL A 174 -0.38 12.69 9.65
CA VAL A 174 0.40 13.66 10.43
C VAL A 174 1.57 12.96 11.08
N HIS A 175 2.64 13.70 11.33
CA HIS A 175 3.86 13.17 11.92
C HIS A 175 4.20 13.91 13.21
N PHE A 176 4.51 13.16 14.26
CA PHE A 176 4.97 13.67 15.56
C PHE A 176 6.45 13.30 15.71
N LYS A 177 7.35 14.26 15.55
CA LYS A 177 8.80 14.04 15.62
C LYS A 177 9.23 13.59 17.03
N ASN A 178 10.27 12.77 17.09
CA ASN A 178 10.86 12.29 18.33
C ASN A 178 9.86 11.57 19.29
N LYS A 179 8.80 10.97 18.75
CA LYS A 179 7.77 10.23 19.50
C LYS A 179 7.69 8.75 19.08
N ASP A 180 8.75 8.23 18.44
CA ASP A 180 8.83 6.85 17.92
C ASP A 180 8.82 5.77 19.00
N ASN A 181 9.17 6.11 20.23
CA ASN A 181 9.24 5.22 21.37
C ASN A 181 7.91 5.08 22.14
N LEU A 182 6.87 5.84 21.78
CA LEU A 182 5.59 5.78 22.49
C LEU A 182 4.84 4.47 22.27
N ILE A 183 5.03 3.82 21.11
CA ILE A 183 4.51 2.48 20.82
C ILE A 183 5.60 1.63 20.19
N LYS A 184 5.49 0.30 20.35
CA LYS A 184 6.50 -0.66 19.88
C LYS A 184 6.20 -1.22 18.50
N ARG A 185 4.94 -1.14 18.06
CA ARG A 185 4.43 -1.68 16.80
C ARG A 185 3.26 -0.86 16.26
N PRO A 186 2.87 -1.00 15.00
CA PRO A 186 1.68 -0.33 14.48
C PRO A 186 0.42 -0.72 15.25
N VAL A 187 -0.42 0.27 15.54
CA VAL A 187 -1.73 0.11 16.18
C VAL A 187 -2.80 0.75 15.30
N ILE A 188 -3.77 -0.03 14.83
CA ILE A 188 -4.87 0.42 13.97
C ILE A 188 -6.16 0.45 14.78
N PHE A 189 -6.80 1.59 14.87
CA PHE A 189 -8.11 1.75 15.52
C PHE A 189 -9.22 1.68 14.47
N LEU A 190 -9.81 0.50 14.34
CA LEU A 190 -10.75 0.18 13.25
C LEU A 190 -11.97 1.09 13.22
N ASP A 191 -12.60 1.35 14.38
CA ASP A 191 -13.84 2.14 14.42
C ASP A 191 -13.63 3.63 14.14
N ARG A 192 -12.39 4.09 14.24
CA ARG A 192 -12.01 5.48 13.97
C ARG A 192 -11.34 5.65 12.61
N GLY A 193 -11.05 4.55 11.89
CA GLY A 193 -10.45 4.59 10.57
C GLY A 193 -9.07 5.26 10.55
N PHE A 194 -8.25 5.05 11.60
CA PHE A 194 -6.89 5.58 11.65
C PHE A 194 -5.92 4.57 12.29
N GLY A 195 -4.62 4.80 12.10
CA GLY A 195 -3.58 4.00 12.72
C GLY A 195 -2.37 4.82 13.10
N LEU A 196 -1.64 4.31 14.07
CA LEU A 196 -0.36 4.82 14.54
C LEU A 196 0.75 3.87 14.13
N THR A 197 1.86 4.39 13.64
CA THR A 197 3.04 3.60 13.26
C THR A 197 4.31 4.26 13.77
N PRO A 198 5.16 3.55 14.55
CA PRO A 198 6.45 4.06 14.95
C PRO A 198 7.38 4.09 13.73
N MET A 199 7.97 5.25 13.47
CA MET A 199 8.90 5.51 12.37
C MET A 199 10.25 5.94 12.92
N ASN A 200 11.34 5.84 12.17
CA ASN A 200 12.67 6.26 12.64
C ASN A 200 12.76 7.73 13.08
N GLN A 201 11.89 8.57 12.51
CA GLN A 201 11.91 10.02 12.79
C GLN A 201 10.79 10.46 13.75
N GLY A 202 10.02 9.51 14.31
CA GLY A 202 8.92 9.82 15.20
C GLY A 202 7.72 8.89 15.03
N LEU A 203 6.53 9.37 15.36
CA LEU A 203 5.28 8.63 15.25
C LEU A 203 4.44 9.17 14.09
N ARG A 204 3.99 8.31 13.21
CA ARG A 204 3.05 8.63 12.14
C ARG A 204 1.63 8.24 12.53
N ALA A 205 0.70 9.20 12.46
CA ALA A 205 -0.73 8.91 12.53
C ALA A 205 -1.33 9.05 11.13
N VAL A 206 -1.90 7.97 10.60
CA VAL A 206 -2.45 7.89 9.23
C VAL A 206 -3.92 7.49 9.28
N GLY A 207 -4.74 8.07 8.40
CA GLY A 207 -6.14 7.65 8.35
C GLY A 207 -6.96 8.40 7.32
N THR A 208 -8.25 8.22 7.47
CA THR A 208 -9.31 8.80 6.64
C THR A 208 -9.28 8.40 5.17
N VAL A 209 -10.44 8.51 4.54
CA VAL A 209 -10.63 8.36 3.10
C VAL A 209 -11.44 9.55 2.60
N GLU A 210 -10.98 10.16 1.51
CA GLU A 210 -11.67 11.25 0.87
C GLU A 210 -11.76 11.00 -0.65
N LEU A 211 -12.97 11.06 -1.17
CA LEU A 211 -13.22 11.06 -2.61
C LEU A 211 -13.18 12.50 -3.12
N GLY A 212 -12.00 12.99 -3.42
CA GLY A 212 -11.76 14.39 -3.78
C GLY A 212 -10.98 14.58 -5.07
N GLY A 213 -10.71 13.50 -5.79
CA GLY A 213 -9.89 13.54 -7.02
C GLY A 213 -8.46 14.01 -6.77
N LEU A 214 -7.76 14.29 -7.87
CA LEU A 214 -6.32 14.61 -7.83
C LEU A 214 -6.02 16.12 -7.63
N LYS A 215 -7.02 17.01 -7.83
CA LYS A 215 -6.77 18.46 -7.94
C LYS A 215 -7.25 19.27 -6.75
N ASN A 216 -8.16 18.76 -5.94
CA ASN A 216 -8.71 19.50 -4.81
C ASN A 216 -7.64 19.78 -3.74
N PRO A 217 -7.71 20.92 -3.04
CA PRO A 217 -6.78 21.23 -1.96
C PRO A 217 -6.93 20.23 -0.80
N PRO A 218 -5.92 20.08 0.07
CA PRO A 218 -6.00 19.24 1.26
C PRO A 218 -7.11 19.69 2.23
N SER A 219 -7.76 18.73 2.88
CA SER A 219 -8.82 18.97 3.86
C SER A 219 -8.25 19.11 5.28
N LYS A 220 -8.24 20.33 5.80
CA LYS A 220 -7.81 20.64 7.19
C LYS A 220 -8.62 19.84 8.22
N LYS A 221 -9.93 19.67 8.01
CA LYS A 221 -10.80 18.89 8.91
C LYS A 221 -10.34 17.43 9.09
N ARG A 222 -9.76 16.82 8.05
CA ARG A 222 -9.24 15.45 8.12
C ARG A 222 -7.93 15.38 8.89
N ILE A 223 -7.07 16.36 8.73
CA ILE A 223 -5.84 16.52 9.51
C ILE A 223 -6.18 16.70 11.00
N GLU A 224 -7.09 17.61 11.31
CA GLU A 224 -7.56 17.84 12.68
C GLU A 224 -8.18 16.58 13.30
N TYR A 225 -8.98 15.83 12.52
CA TYR A 225 -9.57 14.56 12.97
C TYR A 225 -8.50 13.52 13.33
N ILE A 226 -7.50 13.30 12.44
CA ILE A 226 -6.42 12.34 12.68
C ILE A 226 -5.61 12.76 13.91
N THR A 227 -5.27 14.03 14.02
CA THR A 227 -4.54 14.58 15.17
C THR A 227 -5.31 14.36 16.47
N LYS A 228 -6.62 14.65 16.48
CA LYS A 228 -7.48 14.39 17.62
C LYS A 228 -7.50 12.90 18.00
N CYS A 229 -7.71 12.01 17.02
CA CYS A 229 -7.73 10.57 17.26
C CYS A 229 -6.39 10.05 17.83
N ALA A 230 -5.27 10.57 17.34
CA ALA A 230 -3.95 10.22 17.83
C ALA A 230 -3.76 10.66 19.29
N LYS A 231 -4.15 11.89 19.64
CA LYS A 231 -4.09 12.43 21.02
C LYS A 231 -5.05 11.72 21.98
N ASP A 232 -6.23 11.33 21.51
CA ASP A 232 -7.18 10.55 22.32
C ASP A 232 -6.58 9.18 22.70
N LEU A 233 -5.84 8.56 21.79
CA LEU A 233 -5.21 7.23 21.98
C LEU A 233 -3.85 7.31 22.71
N LEU A 234 -3.10 8.40 22.47
CA LEU A 234 -1.82 8.69 23.10
C LEU A 234 -1.84 10.13 23.67
N PRO A 235 -2.31 10.33 24.90
CA PRO A 235 -2.42 11.67 25.51
C PRO A 235 -1.10 12.43 25.65
N GLN A 236 0.04 11.73 25.54
CA GLN A 236 1.38 12.33 25.57
C GLN A 236 1.74 13.09 24.28
N LEU A 237 0.89 13.00 23.23
CA LEU A 237 1.09 13.73 22.00
C LEU A 237 0.61 15.18 22.14
N GLU A 238 1.40 16.08 21.60
CA GLU A 238 1.10 17.51 21.53
C GLU A 238 0.62 17.90 20.11
N GLN A 239 1.16 18.96 19.55
CA GLN A 239 0.91 19.34 18.17
C GLN A 239 1.75 18.46 17.23
N HIS A 240 1.20 18.08 16.09
CA HIS A 240 1.96 17.43 15.03
C HIS A 240 2.92 18.42 14.34
N ASP A 241 3.99 17.89 13.78
CA ASP A 241 5.05 18.66 13.14
C ASP A 241 4.81 18.82 11.63
N ASP A 242 4.39 17.72 10.97
CA ASP A 242 4.26 17.66 9.52
C ASP A 242 2.92 17.02 9.11
N GLU A 243 2.42 17.43 7.94
CA GLU A 243 1.21 16.92 7.31
C GLU A 243 1.49 16.39 5.91
N TRP A 244 0.76 15.39 5.49
CA TRP A 244 0.90 14.85 4.15
C TRP A 244 -0.43 14.34 3.59
N LEU A 245 -0.61 14.50 2.28
CA LEU A 245 -1.71 13.98 1.48
C LEU A 245 -1.19 13.02 0.43
N GLY A 246 -1.78 11.84 0.33
CA GLY A 246 -1.49 10.87 -0.73
C GLY A 246 -2.73 10.44 -1.51
N PHE A 247 -2.48 10.00 -2.74
CA PHE A 247 -3.50 9.56 -3.68
C PHE A 247 -3.43 8.03 -3.82
N ARG A 248 -4.36 7.31 -3.15
CA ARG A 248 -4.44 5.86 -3.26
C ARG A 248 -5.10 5.50 -4.59
N PRO A 249 -4.44 4.74 -5.47
CA PRO A 249 -5.04 4.29 -6.73
C PRO A 249 -6.08 3.20 -6.43
N THR A 250 -7.35 3.52 -6.51
CA THR A 250 -8.43 2.65 -6.08
C THR A 250 -9.28 2.18 -7.25
N LEU A 251 -9.59 0.88 -7.23
CA LEU A 251 -10.51 0.22 -8.16
C LEU A 251 -11.77 -0.24 -7.39
N PRO A 252 -12.93 -0.37 -8.05
CA PRO A 252 -14.20 -0.65 -7.37
C PRO A 252 -14.22 -1.96 -6.57
N ASP A 253 -13.43 -2.95 -6.97
CA ASP A 253 -13.32 -4.26 -6.32
C ASP A 253 -12.13 -4.38 -5.36
N PHE A 254 -11.34 -3.31 -5.19
CA PHE A 254 -10.14 -3.24 -4.35
C PHE A 254 -8.99 -4.19 -4.75
N LEU A 255 -9.08 -4.93 -5.86
CA LEU A 255 -7.98 -5.74 -6.37
C LEU A 255 -7.10 -4.89 -7.32
N PRO A 256 -5.76 -5.00 -7.27
CA PRO A 256 -4.90 -4.31 -8.21
C PRO A 256 -5.06 -4.84 -9.63
N ILE A 257 -4.60 -4.10 -10.61
CA ILE A 257 -4.40 -4.59 -11.97
C ILE A 257 -2.92 -4.92 -12.14
N ILE A 258 -2.65 -6.21 -12.41
CA ILE A 258 -1.30 -6.74 -12.63
C ILE A 258 -1.38 -7.68 -13.84
N GLY A 259 -0.70 -7.34 -14.91
CA GLY A 259 -0.67 -8.17 -16.11
C GLY A 259 -0.70 -7.36 -17.40
N PRO A 260 -0.71 -8.03 -18.55
CA PRO A 260 -0.69 -7.36 -19.82
C PRO A 260 -2.00 -6.62 -20.12
N SER A 261 -1.89 -5.52 -20.88
CA SER A 261 -3.00 -4.82 -21.50
C SER A 261 -3.78 -5.75 -22.43
N LEU A 262 -5.08 -5.56 -22.53
CA LEU A 262 -5.93 -6.31 -23.47
C LEU A 262 -5.66 -5.92 -24.93
N LYS A 263 -5.16 -4.72 -25.15
CA LYS A 263 -4.89 -4.17 -26.48
C LYS A 263 -3.47 -4.48 -26.97
N ASN A 264 -2.50 -4.51 -26.02
CA ASN A 264 -1.10 -4.77 -26.34
C ASN A 264 -0.40 -5.55 -25.22
N LYS A 265 0.00 -6.78 -25.54
CA LYS A 265 0.68 -7.68 -24.58
C LYS A 265 2.06 -7.16 -24.11
N ASN A 266 2.66 -6.22 -24.81
CA ASN A 266 3.93 -5.60 -24.44
C ASN A 266 3.76 -4.40 -23.48
N ILE A 267 2.52 -3.98 -23.22
CA ILE A 267 2.21 -3.01 -22.19
C ILE A 267 1.68 -3.78 -20.97
N ILE A 268 2.37 -3.67 -19.87
CA ILE A 268 2.07 -4.38 -18.63
C ILE A 268 1.57 -3.38 -17.59
N TYR A 269 0.49 -3.70 -16.92
CA TYR A 269 -0.10 -2.90 -15.84
C TYR A 269 0.38 -3.38 -14.48
N ALA A 270 0.69 -2.42 -13.60
CA ALA A 270 1.09 -2.65 -12.21
C ALA A 270 0.59 -1.49 -11.33
N PHE A 271 -0.73 -1.35 -11.19
CA PHE A 271 -1.34 -0.24 -10.43
C PHE A 271 -2.67 -0.64 -9.78
N GLY A 272 -3.30 0.28 -9.06
CA GLY A 272 -4.60 0.03 -8.43
C GLY A 272 -4.51 -0.66 -7.07
N HIS A 273 -3.37 -0.57 -6.38
CA HIS A 273 -3.09 -1.27 -5.12
C HIS A 273 -3.77 -0.65 -3.91
N HIS A 274 -4.61 0.35 -4.06
CA HIS A 274 -5.32 1.01 -2.97
C HIS A 274 -4.35 1.50 -1.87
N HIS A 275 -4.61 1.16 -0.59
CA HIS A 275 -3.70 1.45 0.53
C HIS A 275 -2.63 0.36 0.74
N LEU A 276 -2.59 -0.66 -0.10
CA LEU A 276 -1.69 -1.82 0.03
C LEU A 276 -0.48 -1.75 -0.91
N GLY A 277 -0.26 -0.62 -1.60
CA GLY A 277 0.82 -0.49 -2.58
C GLY A 277 2.21 -0.79 -2.01
N TRP A 278 2.49 -0.35 -0.79
CA TRP A 278 3.72 -0.73 -0.10
C TRP A 278 3.76 -2.23 0.16
N THR A 279 2.74 -2.80 0.80
CA THR A 279 2.69 -4.22 1.15
C THR A 279 2.83 -5.14 -0.08
N LEU A 280 2.19 -4.78 -1.20
CA LEU A 280 2.19 -5.57 -2.42
C LEU A 280 3.33 -5.23 -3.40
N GLY A 281 4.15 -4.21 -3.10
CA GLY A 281 5.16 -3.71 -4.03
C GLY A 281 6.16 -4.77 -4.48
N ALA A 282 6.74 -5.52 -3.55
CA ALA A 282 7.71 -6.56 -3.85
C ALA A 282 7.11 -7.71 -4.68
N VAL A 283 5.96 -8.25 -4.27
CA VAL A 283 5.30 -9.34 -5.00
C VAL A 283 4.82 -8.90 -6.38
N THR A 284 4.33 -7.66 -6.52
CA THR A 284 3.97 -7.09 -7.82
C THR A 284 5.19 -6.98 -8.73
N GLY A 285 6.30 -6.48 -8.20
CA GLY A 285 7.57 -6.40 -8.94
C GLY A 285 8.03 -7.77 -9.44
N LYS A 286 7.97 -8.79 -8.58
CA LYS A 286 8.32 -10.17 -8.94
C LYS A 286 7.42 -10.74 -10.04
N ILE A 287 6.11 -10.55 -9.95
CA ILE A 287 5.16 -10.99 -10.99
C ILE A 287 5.44 -10.27 -12.31
N VAL A 288 5.59 -8.95 -12.27
CA VAL A 288 5.83 -8.13 -13.47
C VAL A 288 7.16 -8.48 -14.13
N SER A 289 8.23 -8.69 -13.36
CA SER A 289 9.53 -9.11 -13.91
C SER A 289 9.43 -10.45 -14.64
N GLY A 290 8.71 -11.42 -14.07
CA GLY A 290 8.45 -12.71 -14.72
C GLY A 290 7.67 -12.55 -16.03
N ILE A 291 6.62 -11.71 -16.05
CA ILE A 291 5.87 -11.41 -17.30
C ILE A 291 6.78 -10.77 -18.35
N VAL A 292 7.63 -9.81 -17.95
CA VAL A 292 8.59 -9.17 -18.85
C VAL A 292 9.62 -10.17 -19.40
N ALA A 293 10.08 -11.10 -18.56
CA ALA A 293 11.01 -12.16 -18.97
C ALA A 293 10.34 -13.29 -19.79
N GLY A 294 9.02 -13.29 -19.90
CA GLY A 294 8.27 -14.36 -20.57
C GLY A 294 8.13 -15.65 -19.76
N GLU A 295 8.33 -15.55 -18.45
CA GLU A 295 8.21 -16.66 -17.50
C GLU A 295 6.74 -16.95 -17.15
N LYS A 296 6.45 -18.20 -16.82
CA LYS A 296 5.13 -18.57 -16.31
C LYS A 296 5.06 -18.25 -14.81
N THR A 297 4.03 -17.52 -14.42
CA THR A 297 3.71 -17.35 -13.00
C THR A 297 2.88 -18.53 -12.47
N ASN A 298 3.12 -18.93 -11.22
CA ASN A 298 2.31 -19.93 -10.52
C ASN A 298 1.02 -19.32 -9.91
N LEU A 299 0.90 -17.99 -9.92
CA LEU A 299 -0.29 -17.29 -9.48
C LEU A 299 -1.26 -17.15 -10.64
N ASP A 300 -2.53 -17.51 -10.45
CA ASP A 300 -3.59 -17.17 -11.39
C ASP A 300 -3.80 -15.65 -11.42
N LEU A 301 -3.41 -15.02 -12.53
CA LEU A 301 -3.53 -13.57 -12.72
C LEU A 301 -4.91 -13.13 -13.25
N THR A 302 -5.81 -14.06 -13.54
CA THR A 302 -7.16 -13.74 -14.05
C THR A 302 -7.89 -12.73 -13.15
N PRO A 303 -7.90 -12.85 -11.82
CA PRO A 303 -8.56 -11.90 -10.93
C PRO A 303 -7.94 -10.49 -10.93
N TYR A 304 -6.69 -10.37 -11.37
CA TYR A 304 -5.94 -9.10 -11.41
C TYR A 304 -5.87 -8.51 -12.84
N SER A 305 -6.46 -9.18 -13.83
CA SER A 305 -6.51 -8.69 -15.21
C SER A 305 -7.47 -7.51 -15.35
N SER A 306 -7.15 -6.54 -16.24
CA SER A 306 -8.06 -5.44 -16.63
C SER A 306 -9.35 -5.96 -17.30
N LYS A 307 -9.35 -7.19 -17.81
CA LYS A 307 -10.51 -7.84 -18.44
C LYS A 307 -11.76 -7.86 -17.54
N ARG A 308 -11.59 -7.83 -16.21
CA ARG A 308 -12.72 -7.84 -15.28
C ARG A 308 -13.56 -6.55 -15.29
N PHE A 309 -13.11 -5.53 -16.04
CA PHE A 309 -13.79 -4.25 -16.23
C PHE A 309 -14.20 -4.00 -17.70
N SER A 310 -14.00 -4.97 -18.57
CA SER A 310 -14.37 -4.87 -20.00
C SER A 310 -15.73 -5.47 -20.29
#